data_209a01acb18d204d435d4bc9da9c3694
#
_entry.id   209a01acb18d204d435d4bc9da9c3694
#
_cell.length_a   1.000
_cell.length_b   1.000
_cell.length_c   1.000
_cell.angle_alpha   90.00
_cell.angle_beta   90.00
_cell.angle_gamma   90.00
#
_symmetry.space_group_name_H-M   'P 1'
#
loop_
_entity.id
_entity.type
_entity.pdbx_description
1 polymer ?
#
loop_
_entity_poly.entity_id
_entity_poly.type
_entity_poly.pdbx_seq_one_letter_code
_entity_poly.pdbx_strand_id
1 'polypeptide(L)'
;MDRREHFYRKAVSHWIEINAKVLVVAGGSADYLVFKSLDFTNVTITNIDPRINKNDYYPFSYKFQDAENLTYENDSFDFVVVHAALHHCSSPHKALTEMYRVAEKGILVIESRDSFIMKLLVKLGYVVNYELRAVFDNKCLYGGVNDSEIPNFVYRWTENEVEKTINTFMPIGMHQFFYMYANDKDFNKLNISKLHKIILYFFKVIYRAFIFFFPRQQNLFSILVLKPDLSKQLHPWLKFYNGSIRLKKTYLVKKFE
;
A
#
# COMPACT_ATOMS: atom_id res chain seq x y z
N MET A 1 21.33 -0.88 1.36
CA MET A 1 19.91 -0.83 0.98
C MET A 1 19.10 -1.51 2.06
N ASP A 2 18.11 -0.85 2.59
CA ASP A 2 17.19 -1.41 3.60
C ASP A 2 16.32 -2.51 2.96
N ARG A 3 15.86 -3.48 3.79
CA ARG A 3 15.03 -4.61 3.30
C ARG A 3 13.69 -4.14 2.76
N ARG A 4 13.11 -3.10 3.37
CA ARG A 4 11.84 -2.50 2.93
C ARG A 4 12.02 -1.83 1.57
N GLU A 5 13.08 -1.05 1.40
CA GLU A 5 13.44 -0.43 0.12
C GLU A 5 13.68 -1.47 -0.99
N HIS A 6 14.42 -2.55 -0.68
CA HIS A 6 14.64 -3.64 -1.62
C HIS A 6 13.31 -4.29 -2.06
N PHE A 7 12.40 -4.53 -1.11
CA PHE A 7 11.08 -5.08 -1.41
C PHE A 7 10.24 -4.14 -2.25
N TYR A 8 10.27 -2.84 -1.93
CA TYR A 8 9.59 -1.81 -2.70
C TYR A 8 10.09 -1.77 -4.16
N ARG A 9 11.40 -1.69 -4.37
CA ARG A 9 12.01 -1.76 -5.71
C ARG A 9 11.55 -2.99 -6.47
N LYS A 10 11.60 -4.15 -5.81
CA LYS A 10 11.16 -5.42 -6.41
C LYS A 10 9.69 -5.37 -6.83
N ALA A 11 8.80 -4.87 -6.00
CA ALA A 11 7.38 -4.77 -6.32
C ALA A 11 7.12 -3.84 -7.50
N VAL A 12 7.74 -2.65 -7.50
CA VAL A 12 7.61 -1.67 -8.60
C VAL A 12 8.14 -2.26 -9.91
N SER A 13 9.38 -2.77 -9.92
CA SER A 13 10.01 -3.29 -11.15
C SER A 13 9.34 -4.55 -11.70
N HIS A 14 8.62 -5.30 -10.85
CA HIS A 14 7.92 -6.51 -11.28
C HIS A 14 6.55 -6.23 -11.90
N TRP A 15 5.86 -5.19 -11.43
CA TRP A 15 4.47 -4.98 -11.78
C TRP A 15 4.18 -3.72 -12.60
N ILE A 16 5.09 -2.75 -12.59
CA ILE A 16 4.87 -1.48 -13.29
C ILE A 16 5.86 -1.33 -14.44
N GLU A 17 5.34 -1.08 -15.62
CA GLU A 17 6.13 -0.83 -16.81
C GLU A 17 6.89 0.50 -16.69
N ILE A 18 8.15 0.53 -17.10
CA ILE A 18 9.05 1.69 -16.95
C ILE A 18 8.52 2.98 -17.61
N ASN A 19 7.74 2.83 -18.69
CA ASN A 19 7.16 3.95 -19.43
C ASN A 19 5.80 4.39 -18.91
N ALA A 20 5.26 3.71 -17.87
CA ALA A 20 3.96 4.03 -17.31
C ALA A 20 3.96 5.43 -16.68
N LYS A 21 2.83 6.12 -16.79
CA LYS A 21 2.56 7.36 -16.07
C LYS A 21 2.16 7.03 -14.64
N VAL A 22 3.05 7.29 -13.69
CA VAL A 22 2.89 6.88 -12.29
C VAL A 22 2.63 8.07 -11.38
N LEU A 23 1.62 7.95 -10.51
CA LEU A 23 1.44 8.81 -9.36
C LEU A 23 1.93 8.08 -8.10
N VAL A 24 2.81 8.71 -7.33
CA VAL A 24 3.21 8.25 -5.99
C VAL A 24 2.51 9.12 -4.95
N VAL A 25 1.65 8.50 -4.16
CA VAL A 25 0.83 9.21 -3.15
C VAL A 25 1.53 9.19 -1.80
N ALA A 26 1.52 10.34 -1.11
CA ALA A 26 2.20 10.59 0.15
C ALA A 26 3.68 10.17 0.11
N GLY A 27 4.33 10.36 -1.06
CA GLY A 27 5.70 9.94 -1.33
C GLY A 27 6.72 10.91 -0.76
N GLY A 28 7.92 10.37 -0.49
CA GLY A 28 9.07 11.11 0.03
C GLY A 28 10.37 10.79 -0.72
N SER A 29 11.49 11.10 -0.09
CA SER A 29 12.82 10.88 -0.67
C SER A 29 13.12 9.40 -0.99
N ALA A 30 12.59 8.46 -0.21
CA ALA A 30 12.73 7.03 -0.46
C ALA A 30 12.05 6.61 -1.77
N ASP A 31 10.85 7.14 -2.02
CA ASP A 31 10.11 6.87 -3.25
C ASP A 31 10.83 7.44 -4.46
N TYR A 32 11.29 8.70 -4.35
CA TYR A 32 12.11 9.33 -5.38
C TYR A 32 13.32 8.47 -5.76
N LEU A 33 14.09 8.00 -4.76
CA LEU A 33 15.28 7.18 -4.99
C LEU A 33 14.93 5.84 -5.67
N VAL A 34 13.83 5.20 -5.28
CA VAL A 34 13.38 3.95 -5.89
C VAL A 34 13.05 4.16 -7.37
N PHE A 35 12.18 5.09 -7.70
CA PHE A 35 11.77 5.32 -9.09
C PHE A 35 12.93 5.81 -9.97
N LYS A 36 13.79 6.70 -9.44
CA LYS A 36 14.99 7.16 -10.14
C LYS A 36 15.95 6.02 -10.43
N SER A 37 16.17 5.13 -9.47
CA SER A 37 17.08 3.98 -9.62
C SER A 37 16.56 2.87 -10.53
N LEU A 38 15.29 2.93 -10.89
CA LEU A 38 14.62 2.03 -11.85
C LEU A 38 14.41 2.71 -13.21
N ASP A 39 15.02 3.90 -13.43
CA ASP A 39 14.99 4.66 -14.68
C ASP A 39 13.58 5.04 -15.17
N PHE A 40 12.62 5.18 -14.26
CA PHE A 40 11.31 5.75 -14.61
C PHE A 40 11.46 7.21 -15.01
N THR A 41 10.67 7.65 -15.98
CA THR A 41 10.72 9.04 -16.50
C THR A 41 9.44 9.82 -16.27
N ASN A 42 8.29 9.16 -16.15
CA ASN A 42 6.98 9.80 -16.05
C ASN A 42 6.35 9.57 -14.67
N VAL A 43 6.96 10.20 -13.66
CA VAL A 43 6.51 10.06 -12.26
C VAL A 43 6.08 11.41 -11.70
N THR A 44 4.95 11.42 -11.03
CA THR A 44 4.50 12.52 -10.18
C THR A 44 4.49 12.05 -8.73
N ILE A 45 5.21 12.73 -7.85
CA ILE A 45 5.24 12.45 -6.41
C ILE A 45 4.37 13.48 -5.70
N THR A 46 3.53 13.03 -4.78
CA THR A 46 2.64 13.93 -4.01
C THR A 46 2.81 13.71 -2.52
N ASN A 47 2.68 14.79 -1.76
CA ASN A 47 2.68 14.74 -0.30
C ASN A 47 1.87 15.91 0.26
N ILE A 48 1.40 15.79 1.49
CA ILE A 48 0.67 16.84 2.24
C ILE A 48 1.62 17.75 3.02
N ASP A 49 2.91 17.44 3.10
CA ASP A 49 3.91 18.24 3.79
C ASP A 49 4.24 19.52 2.99
N PRO A 50 3.91 20.71 3.50
CA PRO A 50 4.16 21.97 2.78
C PRO A 50 5.66 22.40 2.82
N ARG A 51 6.49 21.74 3.65
CA ARG A 51 7.91 22.08 3.82
C ARG A 51 8.79 21.46 2.73
N ILE A 52 8.25 20.51 1.96
CA ILE A 52 9.00 19.81 0.92
C ILE A 52 9.39 20.77 -0.21
N ASN A 53 10.68 20.83 -0.52
CA ASN A 53 11.17 21.56 -1.68
C ASN A 53 10.99 20.69 -2.94
N LYS A 54 10.12 21.12 -3.85
CA LYS A 54 9.83 20.42 -5.10
C LYS A 54 11.06 20.16 -5.99
N ASN A 55 12.10 20.98 -5.89
CA ASN A 55 13.30 20.85 -6.69
C ASN A 55 14.14 19.62 -6.30
N ASP A 56 13.97 19.10 -5.06
CA ASP A 56 14.68 17.91 -4.58
C ASP A 56 14.22 16.63 -5.29
N TYR A 57 13.10 16.70 -6.00
CA TYR A 57 12.51 15.58 -6.74
C TYR A 57 12.81 15.58 -8.24
N TYR A 58 13.60 16.55 -8.75
CA TYR A 58 13.97 16.56 -10.16
C TYR A 58 14.68 15.25 -10.59
N PRO A 59 14.32 14.62 -11.71
CA PRO A 59 13.50 15.10 -12.82
C PRO A 59 11.98 14.87 -12.68
N PHE A 60 11.51 14.28 -11.60
CA PHE A 60 10.09 14.01 -11.40
C PHE A 60 9.30 15.27 -11.02
N SER A 61 8.01 15.25 -11.32
CA SER A 61 7.09 16.29 -10.85
C SER A 61 6.74 16.09 -9.38
N TYR A 62 6.74 17.17 -8.60
CA TYR A 62 6.21 17.15 -7.23
C TYR A 62 4.98 18.04 -7.15
N LYS A 63 3.93 17.56 -6.44
CA LYS A 63 2.69 18.31 -6.19
C LYS A 63 2.26 18.14 -4.73
N PHE A 64 1.86 19.27 -4.11
CA PHE A 64 1.17 19.23 -2.83
C PHE A 64 -0.23 18.65 -3.04
N GLN A 65 -0.57 17.54 -2.35
CA GLN A 65 -1.86 16.86 -2.47
C GLN A 65 -2.19 16.14 -1.17
N ASP A 66 -3.45 16.15 -0.80
CA ASP A 66 -3.99 15.27 0.22
C ASP A 66 -4.37 13.92 -0.42
N ALA A 67 -3.85 12.82 0.12
CA ALA A 67 -4.13 11.46 -0.34
C ALA A 67 -5.62 11.09 -0.25
N GLU A 68 -6.34 11.71 0.70
CA GLU A 68 -7.78 11.48 0.91
C GLU A 68 -8.67 12.33 0.00
N ASN A 69 -8.08 13.25 -0.77
CA ASN A 69 -8.82 14.17 -1.66
C ASN A 69 -7.93 14.62 -2.83
N LEU A 70 -7.58 13.68 -3.71
CA LEU A 70 -6.73 13.96 -4.87
C LEU A 70 -7.47 14.84 -5.88
N THR A 71 -6.85 15.95 -6.29
CA THR A 71 -7.46 16.91 -7.22
C THR A 71 -7.40 16.49 -8.69
N TYR A 72 -6.85 15.29 -8.97
CA TYR A 72 -6.79 14.74 -10.31
C TYR A 72 -8.13 14.15 -10.74
N GLU A 73 -8.39 14.17 -12.04
CA GLU A 73 -9.55 13.51 -12.63
C GLU A 73 -9.43 11.98 -12.55
N ASN A 74 -10.55 11.29 -12.77
CA ASN A 74 -10.55 9.84 -12.85
C ASN A 74 -9.60 9.37 -13.97
N ASP A 75 -8.95 8.23 -13.75
CA ASP A 75 -8.14 7.55 -14.76
C ASP A 75 -7.00 8.43 -15.36
N SER A 76 -6.44 9.34 -14.53
CA SER A 76 -5.40 10.32 -14.93
C SER A 76 -3.98 9.74 -14.99
N PHE A 77 -3.75 8.58 -14.37
CA PHE A 77 -2.45 7.91 -14.29
C PHE A 77 -2.60 6.43 -14.62
N ASP A 78 -1.60 5.85 -15.31
CA ASP A 78 -1.59 4.41 -15.55
C ASP A 78 -1.63 3.62 -14.25
N PHE A 79 -0.71 3.95 -13.33
CA PHE A 79 -0.63 3.34 -12.01
C PHE A 79 -0.53 4.37 -10.90
N VAL A 80 -1.12 4.06 -9.75
CA VAL A 80 -0.97 4.85 -8.54
C VAL A 80 -0.33 3.99 -7.46
N VAL A 81 0.73 4.49 -6.83
CA VAL A 81 1.57 3.76 -5.89
C VAL A 81 1.55 4.45 -4.53
N VAL A 82 1.49 3.65 -3.47
CA VAL A 82 1.72 4.10 -2.09
C VAL A 82 2.68 3.15 -1.38
N HIS A 83 3.61 3.71 -0.62
CA HIS A 83 4.56 2.94 0.17
C HIS A 83 4.58 3.43 1.61
N ALA A 84 4.07 2.61 2.53
CA ALA A 84 4.11 2.83 3.98
C ALA A 84 3.60 4.21 4.42
N ALA A 85 2.51 4.68 3.81
CA ALA A 85 2.00 6.02 4.07
C ALA A 85 0.49 6.08 4.35
N LEU A 86 -0.29 5.05 3.99
CA LEU A 86 -1.74 5.06 4.24
C LEU A 86 -2.09 5.18 5.73
N HIS A 87 -1.24 4.64 6.61
CA HIS A 87 -1.47 4.73 8.06
C HIS A 87 -1.22 6.11 8.66
N HIS A 88 -0.71 7.08 7.89
CA HIS A 88 -0.66 8.49 8.26
C HIS A 88 -1.93 9.24 7.90
N CYS A 89 -2.79 8.70 7.05
CA CYS A 89 -4.08 9.28 6.70
C CYS A 89 -5.08 9.16 7.86
N SER A 90 -5.96 10.13 8.00
CA SER A 90 -7.11 10.06 8.94
C SER A 90 -8.09 8.96 8.51
N SER A 91 -8.24 8.77 7.20
CA SER A 91 -9.07 7.73 6.59
C SER A 91 -8.29 6.94 5.54
N PRO A 92 -7.50 5.91 5.94
CA PRO A 92 -6.70 5.10 5.02
C PRO A 92 -7.52 4.47 3.87
N HIS A 93 -8.77 4.08 4.14
CA HIS A 93 -9.66 3.52 3.13
C HIS A 93 -10.10 4.56 2.10
N LYS A 94 -10.32 5.82 2.51
CA LYS A 94 -10.63 6.91 1.59
C LYS A 94 -9.45 7.20 0.67
N ALA A 95 -8.23 7.26 1.22
CA ALA A 95 -7.02 7.41 0.43
C ALA A 95 -6.87 6.27 -0.59
N LEU A 96 -7.13 5.01 -0.18
CA LEU A 96 -7.09 3.85 -1.07
C LEU A 96 -8.12 3.97 -2.22
N THR A 97 -9.34 4.44 -1.95
CA THR A 97 -10.35 4.62 -3.00
C THR A 97 -10.06 5.80 -3.92
N GLU A 98 -9.44 6.88 -3.41
CA GLU A 98 -8.97 7.99 -4.24
C GLU A 98 -7.82 7.55 -5.18
N MET A 99 -6.87 6.78 -4.66
CA MET A 99 -5.83 6.16 -5.50
C MET A 99 -6.45 5.33 -6.62
N TYR A 100 -7.43 4.49 -6.29
CA TYR A 100 -8.12 3.67 -7.28
C TYR A 100 -8.88 4.55 -8.30
N ARG A 101 -9.54 5.62 -7.86
CA ARG A 101 -10.29 6.54 -8.74
C ARG A 101 -9.39 7.16 -9.81
N VAL A 102 -8.21 7.65 -9.42
CA VAL A 102 -7.31 8.37 -10.34
C VAL A 102 -6.39 7.44 -11.16
N ALA A 103 -6.34 6.15 -10.84
CA ALA A 103 -5.61 5.15 -11.63
C ALA A 103 -6.44 4.69 -12.84
N GLU A 104 -5.82 4.53 -14.00
CA GLU A 104 -6.44 3.93 -15.20
C GLU A 104 -6.31 2.40 -15.20
N LYS A 105 -5.11 1.88 -14.95
CA LYS A 105 -4.80 0.44 -15.04
C LYS A 105 -4.82 -0.25 -13.69
N GLY A 106 -4.34 0.41 -12.65
CA GLY A 106 -4.30 -0.20 -11.31
C GLY A 106 -3.58 0.58 -10.25
N ILE A 107 -3.59 0.03 -9.05
CA ILE A 107 -2.90 0.58 -7.88
C ILE A 107 -1.92 -0.43 -7.29
N LEU A 108 -0.79 0.05 -6.81
CA LEU A 108 0.19 -0.74 -6.07
C LEU A 108 0.29 -0.20 -4.64
N VAL A 109 -0.08 -1.03 -3.69
CA VAL A 109 -0.05 -0.73 -2.25
C VAL A 109 1.04 -1.55 -1.59
N ILE A 110 1.99 -0.90 -0.93
CA ILE A 110 3.03 -1.56 -0.13
C ILE A 110 2.89 -1.07 1.31
N GLU A 111 2.43 -1.94 2.20
CA GLU A 111 2.09 -1.57 3.58
C GLU A 111 2.48 -2.65 4.60
N SER A 112 2.43 -2.27 5.87
CA SER A 112 2.57 -3.20 6.99
C SER A 112 1.37 -4.15 7.01
N ARG A 113 1.66 -5.46 7.16
CA ARG A 113 0.63 -6.50 7.15
C ARG A 113 0.19 -6.89 8.56
N ASP A 114 -1.13 -7.01 8.75
CA ASP A 114 -1.73 -7.49 10.00
C ASP A 114 -1.76 -9.03 10.04
N SER A 115 -0.60 -9.64 10.23
CA SER A 115 -0.50 -11.10 10.37
C SER A 115 -0.77 -11.57 11.81
N PHE A 116 -1.07 -12.85 11.97
CA PHE A 116 -1.22 -13.45 13.31
C PHE A 116 0.04 -13.24 14.16
N ILE A 117 1.23 -13.43 13.56
CA ILE A 117 2.51 -13.19 14.24
C ILE A 117 2.64 -11.72 14.66
N MET A 118 2.25 -10.77 13.81
CA MET A 118 2.29 -9.34 14.16
C MET A 118 1.34 -9.01 15.30
N LYS A 119 0.13 -9.56 15.31
CA LYS A 119 -0.83 -9.41 16.44
C LYS A 119 -0.24 -9.94 17.75
N LEU A 120 0.42 -11.10 17.69
CA LEU A 120 1.09 -11.68 18.86
C LEU A 120 2.24 -10.79 19.34
N LEU A 121 3.09 -10.29 18.45
CA LEU A 121 4.20 -9.39 18.79
C LEU A 121 3.72 -8.07 19.40
N VAL A 122 2.61 -7.51 18.91
CA VAL A 122 1.96 -6.34 19.51
C VAL A 122 1.46 -6.67 20.92
N LYS A 123 0.75 -7.79 21.09
CA LYS A 123 0.22 -8.21 22.40
C LYS A 123 1.34 -8.43 23.43
N LEU A 124 2.50 -8.89 22.99
CA LEU A 124 3.69 -9.10 23.85
C LEU A 124 4.55 -7.82 24.03
N GLY A 125 4.14 -6.68 23.45
CA GLY A 125 4.85 -5.40 23.59
C GLY A 125 6.13 -5.27 22.75
N TYR A 126 6.42 -6.20 21.86
CA TYR A 126 7.59 -6.12 20.95
C TYR A 126 7.38 -5.20 19.74
N VAL A 127 6.15 -4.87 19.43
CA VAL A 127 5.77 -3.96 18.34
C VAL A 127 4.73 -2.98 18.85
N VAL A 128 4.92 -1.71 18.51
CA VAL A 128 4.03 -0.63 18.94
C VAL A 128 2.88 -0.43 17.95
N ASN A 129 1.76 0.09 18.46
CA ASN A 129 0.60 0.46 17.66
C ASN A 129 0.57 1.94 17.27
N TYR A 130 1.43 2.78 17.89
CA TYR A 130 1.51 4.21 17.58
C TYR A 130 2.94 4.59 17.22
N GLU A 131 3.12 5.41 16.20
CA GLU A 131 4.43 5.86 15.72
C GLU A 131 4.94 7.10 16.47
N LEU A 132 5.15 6.95 17.78
CA LEU A 132 5.72 8.00 18.61
C LEU A 132 7.09 8.49 18.11
N ARG A 133 7.88 7.57 17.53
CA ARG A 133 9.23 7.86 17.05
C ARG A 133 9.23 8.83 15.87
N ALA A 134 8.28 8.70 14.93
CA ALA A 134 8.18 9.60 13.80
C ALA A 134 7.96 11.05 14.24
N VAL A 135 7.08 11.27 15.22
CA VAL A 135 6.84 12.61 15.79
C VAL A 135 8.02 13.09 16.62
N PHE A 136 8.64 12.22 17.43
CA PHE A 136 9.81 12.58 18.24
C PHE A 136 11.00 13.01 17.39
N ASP A 137 11.34 12.29 16.33
CA ASP A 137 12.45 12.60 15.43
C ASP A 137 12.22 13.93 14.69
N ASN A 138 10.97 14.38 14.57
CA ASN A 138 10.54 15.67 14.04
C ASN A 138 10.31 16.74 15.14
N LYS A 139 11.00 16.64 16.27
CA LYS A 139 10.96 17.61 17.40
C LYS A 139 9.55 17.80 17.96
N CYS A 140 8.69 16.79 17.87
CA CYS A 140 7.29 16.81 18.30
C CYS A 140 6.43 17.89 17.61
N LEU A 141 6.74 18.22 16.36
CA LEU A 141 6.01 19.25 15.60
C LEU A 141 5.17 18.68 14.47
N TYR A 142 5.58 17.56 13.88
CA TYR A 142 4.93 16.92 12.71
C TYR A 142 5.35 15.46 12.55
N GLY A 143 4.82 14.80 11.48
CA GLY A 143 5.13 13.40 11.17
C GLY A 143 4.14 12.39 11.73
N GLY A 144 3.04 12.86 12.35
CA GLY A 144 1.92 12.03 12.76
C GLY A 144 0.77 12.02 11.75
N VAL A 145 -0.47 11.89 12.23
CA VAL A 145 -1.68 11.89 11.39
C VAL A 145 -1.78 13.19 10.61
N ASN A 146 -1.95 13.11 9.28
CA ASN A 146 -2.03 14.27 8.39
C ASN A 146 -0.88 15.26 8.62
N ASP A 147 0.32 14.73 8.85
CA ASP A 147 1.54 15.52 9.11
C ASP A 147 1.45 16.42 10.36
N SER A 148 0.62 16.09 11.32
CA SER A 148 0.49 16.80 12.60
C SER A 148 1.45 16.26 13.68
N GLU A 149 1.42 16.88 14.86
CA GLU A 149 2.13 16.41 16.07
C GLU A 149 1.47 15.18 16.73
N ILE A 150 0.28 14.78 16.28
CA ILE A 150 -0.46 13.65 16.85
C ILE A 150 0.05 12.34 16.25
N PRO A 151 0.64 11.44 17.06
CA PRO A 151 1.15 10.17 16.54
C PRO A 151 0.04 9.34 15.89
N ASN A 152 0.31 8.83 14.69
CA ASN A 152 -0.63 7.98 13.98
C ASN A 152 -0.69 6.58 14.59
N PHE A 153 -1.87 5.95 14.53
CA PHE A 153 -2.03 4.53 14.75
C PHE A 153 -1.49 3.77 13.54
N VAL A 154 -0.60 2.80 13.75
CA VAL A 154 -0.05 1.98 12.68
C VAL A 154 -1.14 1.03 12.17
N TYR A 155 -1.92 1.51 11.22
CA TYR A 155 -2.96 0.71 10.58
C TYR A 155 -2.30 -0.35 9.70
N ARG A 156 -2.31 -1.60 10.19
CA ARG A 156 -1.79 -2.74 9.43
C ARG A 156 -2.91 -3.35 8.61
N TRP A 157 -2.63 -3.58 7.34
CA TRP A 157 -3.62 -4.06 6.39
C TRP A 157 -3.63 -5.58 6.28
N THR A 158 -4.77 -6.12 5.91
CA THR A 158 -4.91 -7.48 5.40
C THR A 158 -5.30 -7.43 3.93
N GLU A 159 -5.06 -8.52 3.21
CA GLU A 159 -5.50 -8.69 1.82
C GLU A 159 -7.00 -8.48 1.70
N ASN A 160 -7.75 -9.09 2.61
CA ASN A 160 -9.21 -9.06 2.64
C ASN A 160 -9.78 -7.64 2.85
N GLU A 161 -9.11 -6.78 3.61
CA GLU A 161 -9.52 -5.38 3.78
C GLU A 161 -9.37 -4.59 2.48
N VAL A 162 -8.23 -4.75 1.77
CA VAL A 162 -8.03 -4.11 0.47
C VAL A 162 -9.05 -4.63 -0.55
N GLU A 163 -9.21 -5.96 -0.66
CA GLU A 163 -10.17 -6.58 -1.58
C GLU A 163 -11.60 -6.10 -1.32
N LYS A 164 -12.04 -6.08 -0.06
CA LYS A 164 -13.39 -5.60 0.31
C LYS A 164 -13.57 -4.13 -0.02
N THR A 165 -12.59 -3.29 0.31
CA THR A 165 -12.67 -1.85 0.04
C THR A 165 -12.83 -1.59 -1.45
N ILE A 166 -12.00 -2.21 -2.28
CA ILE A 166 -12.03 -2.04 -3.74
C ILE A 166 -13.30 -2.61 -4.34
N ASN A 167 -13.69 -3.83 -3.99
CA ASN A 167 -14.91 -4.46 -4.52
C ASN A 167 -16.19 -3.75 -4.08
N THR A 168 -16.19 -3.08 -2.92
CA THR A 168 -17.30 -2.24 -2.48
C THR A 168 -17.35 -0.93 -3.25
N PHE A 169 -16.19 -0.31 -3.48
CA PHE A 169 -16.09 0.94 -4.22
C PHE A 169 -16.46 0.79 -5.71
N MET A 170 -16.03 -0.32 -6.33
CA MET A 170 -16.29 -0.63 -7.74
C MET A 170 -16.89 -2.06 -7.89
N PRO A 171 -18.19 -2.24 -7.63
CA PRO A 171 -18.82 -3.57 -7.55
C PRO A 171 -19.23 -4.18 -8.92
N ILE A 172 -18.89 -3.53 -10.02
CA ILE A 172 -19.37 -3.92 -11.36
C ILE A 172 -18.39 -4.81 -12.13
N GLY A 173 -17.10 -4.73 -11.81
CA GLY A 173 -16.05 -5.44 -12.52
C GLY A 173 -15.34 -6.49 -11.67
N MET A 174 -14.79 -7.50 -12.33
CA MET A 174 -13.96 -8.53 -11.69
C MET A 174 -12.51 -8.06 -11.60
N HIS A 175 -12.10 -7.55 -10.43
CA HIS A 175 -10.74 -7.12 -10.17
C HIS A 175 -9.78 -8.30 -10.11
N GLN A 176 -8.51 -8.05 -10.46
CA GLN A 176 -7.41 -8.98 -10.26
C GLN A 176 -6.50 -8.46 -9.14
N PHE A 177 -6.17 -9.33 -8.21
CA PHE A 177 -5.32 -9.02 -7.06
C PHE A 177 -4.07 -9.91 -7.09
N PHE A 178 -2.89 -9.29 -7.01
CA PHE A 178 -1.61 -9.99 -6.98
C PHE A 178 -0.84 -9.59 -5.72
N TYR A 179 -0.15 -10.54 -5.11
CA TYR A 179 0.45 -10.34 -3.80
C TYR A 179 1.92 -10.73 -3.79
N MET A 180 2.73 -9.94 -3.10
CA MET A 180 4.05 -10.35 -2.64
C MET A 180 4.17 -10.08 -1.14
N TYR A 181 5.03 -10.84 -0.49
CA TYR A 181 5.26 -10.75 0.95
C TYR A 181 6.74 -10.59 1.26
N ALA A 182 7.05 -9.88 2.32
CA ALA A 182 8.40 -9.72 2.82
C ALA A 182 8.44 -9.54 4.34
N ASN A 183 9.63 -9.70 4.89
CA ASN A 183 9.90 -9.42 6.28
C ASN A 183 10.99 -8.35 6.38
N ASP A 184 10.63 -7.16 6.86
CA ASP A 184 11.55 -6.05 7.10
C ASP A 184 12.09 -6.01 8.54
N LYS A 185 11.51 -6.78 9.47
CA LYS A 185 11.92 -6.76 10.88
C LYS A 185 13.31 -7.34 11.07
N ASP A 186 14.19 -6.52 11.61
CA ASP A 186 15.51 -6.94 12.06
C ASP A 186 15.52 -7.10 13.58
N PHE A 187 15.30 -8.31 14.03
CA PHE A 187 15.32 -8.66 15.46
C PHE A 187 16.70 -8.44 16.12
N ASN A 188 17.78 -8.23 15.34
CA ASN A 188 19.11 -7.96 15.91
C ASN A 188 19.20 -6.55 16.48
N LYS A 189 18.35 -5.62 16.05
CA LYS A 189 18.35 -4.22 16.52
C LYS A 189 17.61 -4.03 17.84
N LEU A 190 17.00 -5.08 18.40
CA LEU A 190 16.34 -4.99 19.70
C LEU A 190 17.38 -4.88 20.82
N ASN A 191 17.25 -3.85 21.64
CA ASN A 191 18.11 -3.64 22.82
C ASN A 191 17.61 -4.51 23.99
N ILE A 192 18.06 -5.77 24.02
CA ILE A 192 17.62 -6.81 24.95
C ILE A 192 18.82 -7.52 25.60
N SER A 193 18.58 -8.16 26.76
CA SER A 193 19.63 -8.90 27.48
C SER A 193 20.23 -10.05 26.66
N LYS A 194 21.42 -10.52 27.03
CA LYS A 194 22.14 -11.62 26.34
C LYS A 194 21.29 -12.89 26.24
N LEU A 195 20.56 -13.23 27.31
CA LEU A 195 19.68 -14.41 27.33
C LEU A 195 18.53 -14.28 26.30
N HIS A 196 17.89 -13.11 26.24
CA HIS A 196 16.86 -12.86 25.25
C HIS A 196 17.39 -12.87 23.81
N LYS A 197 18.66 -12.48 23.58
CA LYS A 197 19.30 -12.60 22.25
C LYS A 197 19.44 -14.05 21.80
N ILE A 198 19.79 -14.97 22.70
CA ILE A 198 19.87 -16.41 22.41
C ILE A 198 18.48 -16.97 22.06
N ILE A 199 17.47 -16.66 22.86
CA ILE A 199 16.08 -17.07 22.61
C ILE A 199 15.60 -16.53 21.24
N LEU A 200 15.89 -15.26 20.96
CA LEU A 200 15.54 -14.66 19.66
C LEU A 200 16.29 -15.26 18.48
N TYR A 201 17.51 -15.73 18.67
CA TYR A 201 18.24 -16.43 17.61
C TYR A 201 17.53 -17.73 17.22
N PHE A 202 17.14 -18.55 18.18
CA PHE A 202 16.36 -19.75 17.92
C PHE A 202 14.98 -19.42 17.32
N PHE A 203 14.30 -18.43 17.89
CA PHE A 203 13.03 -17.95 17.35
C PHE A 203 13.17 -17.50 15.89
N LYS A 204 14.26 -16.79 15.55
CA LYS A 204 14.51 -16.31 14.18
C LYS A 204 14.67 -17.46 13.18
N VAL A 205 15.33 -18.56 13.57
CA VAL A 205 15.49 -19.75 12.71
C VAL A 205 14.13 -20.41 12.47
N ILE A 206 13.38 -20.65 13.55
CA ILE A 206 12.03 -21.23 13.49
C ILE A 206 11.09 -20.30 12.69
N TYR A 207 11.14 -19.01 12.95
CA TYR A 207 10.33 -18.01 12.25
C TYR A 207 10.64 -17.98 10.74
N ARG A 208 11.91 -18.06 10.34
CA ARG A 208 12.29 -18.12 8.92
C ARG A 208 11.74 -19.36 8.23
N ALA A 209 11.85 -20.52 8.86
CA ALA A 209 11.25 -21.75 8.35
C ALA A 209 9.73 -21.63 8.26
N PHE A 210 9.08 -21.06 9.31
CA PHE A 210 7.65 -20.86 9.35
C PHE A 210 7.16 -19.94 8.24
N ILE A 211 7.76 -18.76 8.04
CA ILE A 211 7.33 -17.82 7.00
C ILE A 211 7.63 -18.31 5.57
N PHE A 212 8.53 -19.29 5.41
CA PHE A 212 8.73 -19.95 4.12
C PHE A 212 7.50 -20.77 3.71
N PHE A 213 6.93 -21.53 4.65
CA PHE A 213 5.70 -22.31 4.41
C PHE A 213 4.43 -21.45 4.51
N PHE A 214 4.44 -20.37 5.29
CA PHE A 214 3.32 -19.47 5.52
C PHE A 214 3.68 -18.01 5.17
N PRO A 215 3.88 -17.65 3.90
CA PRO A 215 4.37 -16.33 3.51
C PRO A 215 3.44 -15.20 3.95
N ARG A 216 2.14 -15.46 4.10
CA ARG A 216 1.16 -14.52 4.66
C ARG A 216 1.39 -14.18 6.15
N GLN A 217 2.33 -14.82 6.84
CA GLN A 217 2.71 -14.46 8.21
C GLN A 217 3.87 -13.45 8.28
N GLN A 218 4.40 -13.02 7.16
CA GLN A 218 5.35 -11.92 7.08
C GLN A 218 4.68 -10.59 7.43
N ASN A 219 5.48 -9.59 7.81
CA ASN A 219 4.97 -8.32 8.35
C ASN A 219 4.84 -7.20 7.31
N LEU A 220 5.27 -7.45 6.10
CA LEU A 220 5.18 -6.53 4.97
C LEU A 220 4.58 -7.26 3.79
N PHE A 221 3.74 -6.57 3.05
CA PHE A 221 3.17 -7.08 1.81
C PHE A 221 3.04 -5.98 0.78
N SER A 222 2.96 -6.37 -0.48
CA SER A 222 2.51 -5.51 -1.56
C SER A 222 1.33 -6.14 -2.26
N ILE A 223 0.38 -5.31 -2.67
CA ILE A 223 -0.81 -5.70 -3.43
C ILE A 223 -0.83 -4.87 -4.70
N LEU A 224 -0.79 -5.54 -5.86
CA LEU A 224 -1.22 -4.93 -7.11
C LEU A 224 -2.69 -5.23 -7.31
N VAL A 225 -3.49 -4.20 -7.48
CA VAL A 225 -4.90 -4.29 -7.86
C VAL A 225 -5.02 -3.79 -9.29
N LEU A 226 -5.38 -4.66 -10.22
CA LEU A 226 -5.68 -4.26 -11.60
C LEU A 226 -7.16 -3.93 -11.75
N LYS A 227 -7.43 -2.81 -12.38
CA LYS A 227 -8.78 -2.43 -12.77
C LYS A 227 -9.29 -3.36 -13.86
N PRO A 228 -10.56 -3.78 -13.79
CA PRO A 228 -11.16 -4.62 -14.82
C PRO A 228 -11.41 -3.84 -16.13
N ASP A 229 -11.10 -4.44 -17.25
CA ASP A 229 -11.67 -4.01 -18.52
C ASP A 229 -13.17 -4.33 -18.52
N LEU A 230 -14.00 -3.32 -18.30
CA LEU A 230 -15.43 -3.49 -18.18
C LEU A 230 -16.09 -4.00 -19.46
N SER A 231 -15.42 -3.95 -20.62
CA SER A 231 -15.92 -4.55 -21.85
C SER A 231 -15.90 -6.08 -21.82
N LYS A 232 -15.01 -6.67 -20.97
CA LYS A 232 -14.76 -8.13 -20.92
C LYS A 232 -14.91 -8.73 -19.52
N GLN A 233 -14.71 -7.94 -18.47
CA GLN A 233 -14.55 -8.41 -17.08
C GLN A 233 -15.68 -7.94 -16.16
N LEU A 234 -16.91 -7.84 -16.69
CA LEU A 234 -18.09 -7.65 -15.87
C LEU A 234 -18.41 -8.92 -15.05
N HIS A 235 -18.99 -8.72 -13.89
CA HIS A 235 -19.55 -9.85 -13.14
C HIS A 235 -20.56 -10.63 -13.95
N PRO A 236 -20.69 -11.98 -13.79
CA PRO A 236 -21.57 -12.83 -14.60
C PRO A 236 -23.04 -12.40 -14.63
N TRP A 237 -23.51 -11.72 -13.60
CA TRP A 237 -24.88 -11.19 -13.49
C TRP A 237 -25.07 -9.81 -14.14
N LEU A 238 -24.03 -9.24 -14.74
CA LEU A 238 -24.06 -7.94 -15.43
C LEU A 238 -23.86 -8.12 -16.94
N LYS A 239 -24.35 -7.15 -17.71
CA LYS A 239 -24.14 -7.06 -19.16
C LYS A 239 -24.12 -5.60 -19.61
N PHE A 240 -23.46 -5.33 -20.72
CA PHE A 240 -23.67 -4.10 -21.47
C PHE A 240 -24.96 -4.16 -22.24
N TYR A 241 -25.73 -3.09 -22.16
CA TYR A 241 -26.97 -2.93 -22.96
C TYR A 241 -27.18 -1.43 -23.21
N ASN A 242 -27.24 -1.05 -24.50
CA ASN A 242 -27.47 0.32 -24.96
C ASN A 242 -26.54 1.35 -24.25
N GLY A 243 -25.24 1.09 -24.22
CA GLY A 243 -24.24 1.99 -23.62
C GLY A 243 -24.23 2.05 -22.09
N SER A 244 -25.03 1.22 -21.41
CA SER A 244 -25.08 1.16 -19.94
C SER A 244 -24.92 -0.26 -19.42
N ILE A 245 -24.41 -0.37 -18.17
CA ILE A 245 -24.31 -1.67 -17.48
C ILE A 245 -25.66 -1.98 -16.83
N ARG A 246 -26.18 -3.16 -17.11
CA ARG A 246 -27.49 -3.64 -16.65
C ARG A 246 -27.39 -5.03 -16.05
N LEU A 247 -28.33 -5.33 -15.16
CA LEU A 247 -28.51 -6.65 -14.57
C LEU A 247 -29.02 -7.66 -15.57
N LYS A 248 -28.44 -8.86 -15.60
CA LYS A 248 -28.99 -10.03 -16.36
C LYS A 248 -30.09 -10.70 -15.53
N LYS A 249 -31.34 -10.32 -15.74
CA LYS A 249 -32.49 -10.93 -15.02
C LYS A 249 -32.52 -12.46 -15.16
N THR A 250 -32.21 -12.98 -16.34
CA THR A 250 -32.12 -14.43 -16.59
C THR A 250 -31.10 -15.16 -15.74
N TYR A 251 -30.02 -14.49 -15.33
CA TYR A 251 -29.01 -15.07 -14.40
C TYR A 251 -29.61 -15.25 -13.00
N LEU A 252 -30.39 -14.27 -12.55
CA LEU A 252 -31.01 -14.33 -11.21
C LEU A 252 -32.14 -15.37 -11.17
N VAL A 253 -33.00 -15.41 -12.19
CA VAL A 253 -34.04 -16.45 -12.33
C VAL A 253 -33.42 -17.84 -12.24
N LYS A 254 -32.43 -18.15 -13.08
CA LYS A 254 -31.72 -19.44 -13.04
C LYS A 254 -31.04 -19.78 -11.71
N LYS A 255 -30.69 -18.77 -10.91
CA LYS A 255 -29.98 -18.98 -9.66
C LYS A 255 -30.90 -19.15 -8.44
N PHE A 256 -32.07 -18.53 -8.47
CA PHE A 256 -32.98 -18.43 -7.32
C PHE A 256 -34.35 -19.08 -7.52
N GLU A 257 -34.72 -19.44 -8.76
CA GLU A 257 -35.83 -20.29 -9.15
C GLU A 257 -35.30 -21.64 -9.67
#